data_61e871f8e86c4a51b1e6b0cecbd6a3dd
#
_entry.id   61e871f8e86c4a51b1e6b0cecbd6a3dd
#
_cell.length_a   1.000
_cell.length_b   1.000
_cell.length_c   1.000
_cell.angle_alpha   90.00
_cell.angle_beta   90.00
_cell.angle_gamma   90.00
#
_symmetry.space_group_name_H-M   'P 1'
#
loop_
_entity.id
_entity.type
_entity.pdbx_description
1 polymer ?
#
loop_
_entity_poly.entity_id
_entity_poly.type
_entity_poly.pdbx_seq_one_letter_code
_entity_poly.pdbx_strand_id
1 'polypeptide(L)'
;MRGGVSLTERVIATDAALELIELLKERHGPIMFHQSGGCCDGSSPMCYEQGDLLLGNQDVLLGEIGGSPFYMHKNQFDYWKHTQLIIDVVDGRGGMFSLEGVEGKRFLTRSRAFTKEELEDLFR
;
A
#
# COMPACT_ATOMS: atom_id res chain seq x y z
N MET A 1 16.77 21.41 -8.18
CA MET A 1 16.92 19.97 -8.15
C MET A 1 16.82 19.47 -6.73
N ARG A 2 16.21 18.36 -6.58
CA ARG A 2 15.94 17.82 -5.26
C ARG A 2 16.90 16.72 -4.91
N GLY A 3 18.15 17.06 -4.74
CA GLY A 3 19.15 16.08 -4.40
C GLY A 3 18.69 15.18 -3.27
N GLY A 4 18.86 13.89 -3.42
CA GLY A 4 18.51 12.91 -2.42
C GLY A 4 17.07 12.42 -2.47
N VAL A 5 16.22 13.02 -3.31
CA VAL A 5 14.84 12.58 -3.45
C VAL A 5 14.78 11.43 -4.45
N SER A 6 14.25 10.30 -4.02
CA SER A 6 14.08 9.16 -4.91
C SER A 6 12.91 9.39 -5.86
N LEU A 7 13.08 9.01 -7.12
CA LEU A 7 12.02 9.05 -8.12
C LEU A 7 11.32 7.70 -8.23
N THR A 8 11.86 6.66 -7.60
CA THR A 8 11.29 5.32 -7.63
C THR A 8 10.31 5.15 -6.49
N GLU A 9 9.09 4.77 -6.80
CA GLU A 9 8.06 4.57 -5.80
C GLU A 9 8.08 3.14 -5.30
N ARG A 10 7.94 2.96 -4.00
CA ARG A 10 7.90 1.64 -3.37
C ARG A 10 6.52 1.00 -3.46
N VAL A 11 5.48 1.79 -3.62
CA VAL A 11 4.11 1.29 -3.76
C VAL A 11 3.38 2.11 -4.80
N ILE A 12 2.67 1.41 -5.69
CA ILE A 12 1.83 2.03 -6.71
C ILE A 12 0.50 1.28 -6.72
N ALA A 13 -0.48 1.85 -7.42
CA ALA A 13 -1.81 1.25 -7.52
C ALA A 13 -2.25 1.20 -8.97
N THR A 14 -3.01 0.15 -9.32
CA THR A 14 -3.62 0.04 -10.65
C THR A 14 -4.75 1.06 -10.78
N ASP A 15 -5.18 1.31 -12.01
CA ASP A 15 -6.30 2.23 -12.25
C ASP A 15 -7.56 1.75 -11.51
N ALA A 16 -7.83 0.45 -11.53
CA ALA A 16 -8.99 -0.10 -10.82
C ALA A 16 -8.89 0.15 -9.32
N ALA A 17 -7.70 0.00 -8.76
CA ALA A 17 -7.49 0.27 -7.33
C ALA A 17 -7.66 1.75 -7.04
N LEU A 18 -7.17 2.62 -7.91
CA LEU A 18 -7.31 4.06 -7.72
C LEU A 18 -8.78 4.48 -7.76
N GLU A 19 -9.59 3.89 -8.63
CA GLU A 19 -11.02 4.17 -8.68
C GLU A 19 -11.71 3.77 -7.38
N LEU A 20 -11.38 2.61 -6.85
CA LEU A 20 -11.95 2.16 -5.58
C LEU A 20 -11.52 3.06 -4.44
N ILE A 21 -10.26 3.49 -4.43
CA ILE A 21 -9.76 4.41 -3.42
C ILE A 21 -10.55 5.71 -3.42
N GLU A 22 -10.83 6.27 -4.60
CA GLU A 22 -11.62 7.50 -4.68
C GLU A 22 -13.02 7.30 -4.14
N LEU A 23 -13.65 6.17 -4.46
CA LEU A 23 -14.97 5.85 -3.94
C LEU A 23 -14.96 5.76 -2.41
N LEU A 24 -13.96 5.09 -1.85
CA LEU A 24 -13.86 4.93 -0.40
C LEU A 24 -13.60 6.28 0.28
N LYS A 25 -12.81 7.15 -0.33
CA LYS A 25 -12.57 8.48 0.20
C LYS A 25 -13.85 9.31 0.20
N GLU A 26 -14.69 9.16 -0.80
CA GLU A 26 -15.97 9.86 -0.85
C GLU A 26 -16.90 9.39 0.28
N ARG A 27 -16.87 8.10 0.59
CA ARG A 27 -17.76 7.53 1.59
C ARG A 27 -17.25 7.70 3.03
N HIS A 28 -15.94 7.66 3.22
CA HIS A 28 -15.35 7.58 4.56
C HIS A 28 -14.44 8.75 4.91
N GLY A 29 -14.17 9.63 3.96
CA GLY A 29 -13.17 10.69 4.16
C GLY A 29 -11.77 10.12 3.97
N PRO A 30 -10.76 10.77 4.57
CA PRO A 30 -9.38 10.31 4.40
C PRO A 30 -9.20 8.87 4.87
N ILE A 31 -8.54 8.06 4.05
CA ILE A 31 -8.30 6.65 4.35
C ILE A 31 -6.80 6.38 4.37
N MET A 32 -6.43 5.21 4.88
CA MET A 32 -5.04 4.76 4.93
C MET A 32 -4.97 3.25 4.72
N PHE A 33 -3.80 2.76 4.39
CA PHE A 33 -3.56 1.34 4.19
C PHE A 33 -2.49 0.84 5.13
N HIS A 34 -2.60 -0.42 5.53
CA HIS A 34 -1.58 -1.07 6.36
C HIS A 34 -1.42 -2.53 5.94
N GLN A 35 -0.18 -2.92 5.65
CA GLN A 35 0.18 -4.30 5.33
C GLN A 35 0.92 -4.87 6.52
N SER A 36 0.24 -5.62 7.38
CA SER A 36 0.83 -6.12 8.62
C SER A 36 1.22 -7.59 8.56
N GLY A 37 0.75 -8.30 7.56
CA GLY A 37 1.08 -9.72 7.40
C GLY A 37 1.21 -10.07 5.93
N GLY A 38 1.57 -11.31 5.66
CA GLY A 38 1.70 -11.77 4.29
C GLY A 38 3.04 -11.38 3.69
N CYS A 39 3.85 -12.35 3.39
CA CYS A 39 5.17 -12.15 2.79
C CYS A 39 5.18 -12.51 1.31
N CYS A 40 4.01 -12.72 0.69
CA CYS A 40 3.90 -13.19 -0.69
C CYS A 40 2.89 -12.37 -1.46
N ASP A 41 2.97 -12.44 -2.78
CA ASP A 41 1.94 -11.92 -3.66
C ASP A 41 0.59 -12.54 -3.28
N GLY A 42 -0.46 -11.77 -3.43
CA GLY A 42 -1.80 -12.24 -3.13
C GLY A 42 -2.28 -11.87 -1.73
N SER A 43 -1.40 -11.33 -0.89
CA SER A 43 -1.84 -10.83 0.42
C SER A 43 -2.69 -9.58 0.23
N SER A 44 -3.53 -9.29 1.23
CA SER A 44 -4.43 -8.14 1.17
C SER A 44 -4.02 -7.11 2.21
N PRO A 45 -3.68 -5.90 1.79
CA PRO A 45 -3.49 -4.82 2.75
C PRO A 45 -4.86 -4.42 3.31
N MET A 46 -4.88 -3.97 4.55
CA MET A 46 -6.11 -3.49 5.18
C MET A 46 -6.29 -2.01 4.87
N CYS A 47 -7.54 -1.60 4.66
CA CYS A 47 -7.90 -0.21 4.43
C CYS A 47 -8.70 0.32 5.60
N TYR A 48 -8.27 1.42 6.18
CA TYR A 48 -8.90 2.03 7.36
C TYR A 48 -9.19 3.50 7.10
N GLU A 49 -10.11 4.08 7.87
CA GLU A 49 -10.20 5.53 7.97
C GLU A 49 -8.97 6.02 8.73
N GLN A 50 -8.43 7.15 8.32
CA GLN A 50 -7.27 7.69 9.02
C GLN A 50 -7.64 7.97 10.48
N GLY A 51 -6.79 7.52 11.38
CA GLY A 51 -7.02 7.65 12.81
C GLY A 51 -7.57 6.40 13.46
N ASP A 52 -8.15 5.48 12.69
CA ASP A 52 -8.68 4.24 13.25
C ASP A 52 -7.60 3.26 13.68
N LEU A 53 -6.45 3.33 13.03
CA LEU A 53 -5.32 2.48 13.37
C LEU A 53 -4.23 3.32 14.02
N LEU A 54 -3.82 2.92 15.21
CA LEU A 54 -2.72 3.60 15.90
C LEU A 54 -1.40 3.13 15.31
N LEU A 55 -0.65 4.08 14.76
CA LEU A 55 0.65 3.81 14.18
C LEU A 55 1.73 4.00 15.24
N GLY A 56 2.76 3.18 15.17
CA GLY A 56 3.86 3.24 16.11
C GLY A 56 5.21 3.25 15.43
N ASN A 57 6.26 3.11 16.23
CA ASN A 57 7.63 3.14 15.73
C ASN A 57 7.96 1.96 14.82
N GLN A 58 7.12 0.93 14.83
CA GLN A 58 7.32 -0.25 14.01
C GLN A 58 6.67 -0.14 12.64
N ASP A 59 5.97 0.95 12.37
CA ASP A 59 5.27 1.13 11.10
C ASP A 59 6.08 2.02 10.17
N VAL A 60 6.26 1.56 8.93
CA VAL A 60 7.05 2.26 7.92
C VAL A 60 6.13 2.79 6.85
N LEU A 61 6.22 4.07 6.56
CA LEU A 61 5.47 4.67 5.45
C LEU A 61 6.19 4.36 4.14
N LEU A 62 5.55 3.58 3.29
CA LEU A 62 6.11 3.24 1.98
C LEU A 62 5.89 4.34 0.95
N GLY A 63 4.78 5.04 1.05
CA GLY A 63 4.39 6.06 0.09
C GLY A 63 2.90 6.28 0.15
N GLU A 64 2.35 6.83 -0.92
CA GLU A 64 0.92 7.09 -1.01
C GLU A 64 0.36 6.52 -2.30
N ILE A 65 -0.87 6.01 -2.24
CA ILE A 65 -1.61 5.60 -3.43
C ILE A 65 -2.95 6.35 -3.42
N GLY A 66 -3.23 7.04 -4.54
CA GLY A 66 -4.43 7.87 -4.62
C GLY A 66 -4.50 8.94 -3.54
N GLY A 67 -3.35 9.42 -3.06
CA GLY A 67 -3.30 10.41 -1.99
C GLY A 67 -3.47 9.82 -0.60
N SER A 68 -3.52 8.49 -0.48
CA SER A 68 -3.72 7.80 0.80
C SER A 68 -2.43 7.12 1.24
N PRO A 69 -1.97 7.35 2.49
CA PRO A 69 -0.71 6.76 2.93
C PRO A 69 -0.80 5.24 3.05
N PHE A 70 0.29 4.59 2.70
CA PHE A 70 0.41 3.14 2.75
C PHE A 70 1.53 2.78 3.71
N TYR A 71 1.19 2.09 4.79
CA TYR A 71 2.14 1.70 5.83
C TYR A 71 2.38 0.20 5.80
N MET A 72 3.54 -0.19 6.29
CA MET A 72 3.90 -1.59 6.41
C MET A 72 4.67 -1.78 7.70
N HIS A 73 4.44 -2.90 8.38
CA HIS A 73 5.21 -3.20 9.58
C HIS A 73 6.68 -3.38 9.21
N LYS A 74 7.56 -2.91 10.08
CA LYS A 74 9.00 -2.94 9.85
C LYS A 74 9.51 -4.33 9.45
N ASN A 75 9.03 -5.38 10.11
CA ASN A 75 9.44 -6.74 9.79
C ASN A 75 9.04 -7.14 8.37
N GLN A 76 7.89 -6.68 7.91
CA GLN A 76 7.46 -6.93 6.54
C GLN A 76 8.28 -6.12 5.55
N PHE A 77 8.65 -4.91 5.92
CA PHE A 77 9.47 -4.06 5.07
C PHE A 77 10.80 -4.73 4.73
N ASP A 78 11.39 -5.43 5.68
CA ASP A 78 12.66 -6.12 5.44
C ASP A 78 12.54 -7.17 4.33
N TYR A 79 11.37 -7.79 4.18
CA TYR A 79 11.10 -8.72 3.07
C TYR A 79 10.88 -8.00 1.75
N TRP A 80 10.19 -6.86 1.79
CA TRP A 80 9.69 -6.21 0.59
C TRP A 80 10.54 -5.05 0.08
N LYS A 81 11.59 -4.69 0.80
CA LYS A 81 12.35 -3.46 0.47
C LYS A 81 13.05 -3.51 -0.88
N HIS A 82 13.21 -4.69 -1.46
CA HIS A 82 13.81 -4.84 -2.79
C HIS A 82 12.77 -5.02 -3.89
N THR A 83 11.49 -4.84 -3.56
CA THR A 83 10.40 -4.99 -4.51
C THR A 83 9.49 -3.78 -4.48
N GLN A 84 8.84 -3.52 -5.61
CA GLN A 84 7.78 -2.52 -5.68
C GLN A 84 6.46 -3.23 -5.48
N LEU A 85 5.63 -2.72 -4.58
CA LEU A 85 4.29 -3.24 -4.37
C LEU A 85 3.34 -2.60 -5.36
N ILE A 86 2.49 -3.40 -5.95
CA ILE A 86 1.48 -2.96 -6.91
C ILE A 86 0.13 -3.36 -6.35
N ILE A 87 -0.63 -2.38 -5.89
CA ILE A 87 -1.92 -2.63 -5.26
C ILE A 87 -2.98 -2.70 -6.33
N ASP A 88 -3.61 -3.84 -6.44
CA ASP A 88 -4.67 -4.11 -7.39
C ASP A 88 -5.96 -4.36 -6.62
N VAL A 89 -7.05 -4.60 -7.32
CA VAL A 89 -8.33 -4.90 -6.70
C VAL A 89 -8.97 -6.05 -7.46
N VAL A 90 -9.57 -6.97 -6.69
CA VAL A 90 -10.30 -8.12 -7.25
C VAL A 90 -11.65 -8.22 -6.56
N ASP A 91 -12.57 -8.96 -7.14
CA ASP A 91 -13.85 -9.25 -6.50
C ASP A 91 -13.61 -10.15 -5.31
N GLY A 92 -14.40 -9.95 -4.26
CA GLY A 92 -14.29 -10.75 -3.07
C GLY A 92 -14.48 -9.91 -1.82
N ARG A 93 -14.05 -10.46 -0.69
CA ARG A 93 -14.12 -9.77 0.58
C ARG A 93 -12.73 -9.50 1.11
N GLY A 94 -12.49 -8.26 1.49
CA GLY A 94 -11.29 -7.91 2.22
C GLY A 94 -11.35 -8.44 3.65
N GLY A 95 -10.37 -8.08 4.47
CA GLY A 95 -10.38 -8.41 5.89
C GLY A 95 -11.63 -7.87 6.56
N MET A 96 -12.02 -8.49 7.68
CA MET A 96 -13.27 -8.19 8.37
C MET A 96 -13.50 -6.71 8.63
N PHE A 97 -12.43 -5.98 8.94
CA PHE A 97 -12.53 -4.56 9.27
C PHE A 97 -12.02 -3.65 8.16
N SER A 98 -11.73 -4.20 6.99
CA SER A 98 -11.23 -3.41 5.88
C SER A 98 -12.40 -2.76 5.13
N LEU A 99 -12.26 -1.49 4.80
CA LEU A 99 -13.37 -0.69 4.28
C LEU A 99 -13.93 -1.18 2.95
N GLU A 100 -13.07 -1.73 2.09
CA GLU A 100 -13.51 -2.14 0.76
C GLU A 100 -14.40 -3.37 0.76
N GLY A 101 -14.46 -4.09 1.88
CA GLY A 101 -15.28 -5.30 1.97
C GLY A 101 -16.75 -5.04 1.71
N VAL A 102 -17.24 -3.86 2.08
CA VAL A 102 -18.63 -3.46 1.89
C VAL A 102 -18.96 -3.35 0.40
N GLU A 103 -17.97 -3.05 -0.43
CA GLU A 103 -18.16 -2.89 -1.87
C GLU A 103 -18.07 -4.23 -2.62
N GLY A 104 -17.86 -5.33 -1.91
CA GLY A 104 -17.69 -6.63 -2.55
C GLY A 104 -16.33 -6.75 -3.25
N LYS A 105 -15.36 -5.99 -2.81
CA LYS A 105 -14.04 -5.93 -3.41
C LYS A 105 -12.97 -6.23 -2.38
N ARG A 106 -11.78 -6.56 -2.86
CA ARG A 106 -10.62 -6.82 -2.02
C ARG A 106 -9.40 -6.22 -2.69
N PHE A 107 -8.63 -5.45 -1.94
CA PHE A 107 -7.31 -5.01 -2.40
C PHE A 107 -6.37 -6.20 -2.37
N LEU A 108 -5.50 -6.25 -3.35
CA LEU A 108 -4.58 -7.37 -3.51
C LEU A 108 -3.18 -6.80 -3.77
N THR A 109 -2.21 -7.30 -3.01
CA THR A 109 -0.82 -6.89 -3.19
C THR A 109 -0.15 -7.79 -4.22
N ARG A 110 0.36 -7.16 -5.28
CA ARG A 110 1.25 -7.80 -6.23
C ARG A 110 2.61 -7.15 -6.09
N SER A 111 3.63 -7.77 -6.61
CA SER A 111 4.97 -7.21 -6.50
C SER A 111 5.80 -7.50 -7.74
N ARG A 112 6.83 -6.69 -7.93
CA ARG A 112 7.88 -6.96 -8.90
C ARG A 112 9.21 -6.56 -8.28
N ALA A 113 10.26 -7.25 -8.68
CA ALA A 113 11.59 -6.89 -8.21
C ALA A 113 12.00 -5.54 -8.82
N PHE A 114 12.65 -4.71 -8.01
CA PHE A 114 13.24 -3.47 -8.54
C PHE A 114 14.41 -3.83 -9.46
N THR A 115 14.62 -3.00 -10.46
CA THR A 115 15.82 -3.09 -11.29
C THR A 115 17.00 -2.58 -10.50
N LYS A 116 18.22 -2.87 -11.01
CA LYS A 116 19.43 -2.38 -10.37
C LYS A 116 19.43 -0.86 -10.27
N GLU A 117 18.98 -0.20 -11.33
CA GLU A 117 18.93 1.26 -11.36
C GLU A 117 17.95 1.81 -10.33
N GLU A 118 16.81 1.15 -10.16
CA GLU A 118 15.83 1.54 -9.17
C GLU A 118 16.37 1.36 -7.74
N LEU A 119 17.08 0.26 -7.50
CA LEU A 119 17.70 0.04 -6.20
C LEU A 119 18.76 1.08 -5.89
N GLU A 120 19.53 1.47 -6.87
CA GLU A 120 20.52 2.54 -6.70
C GLU A 120 19.85 3.86 -6.35
N ASP A 121 18.71 4.15 -6.97
CA ASP A 121 17.94 5.35 -6.67
C ASP A 121 17.40 5.33 -5.24
N LEU A 122 16.86 4.18 -4.80
CA LEU A 122 16.25 4.05 -3.48
C LEU A 122 17.27 4.04 -2.34
N PHE A 123 18.43 3.44 -2.56
CA PHE A 123 19.42 3.26 -1.50
C PHE A 123 20.66 4.15 -1.68
N ARG A 124 20.50 5.19 -2.43
CA ARG A 124 21.56 6.15 -2.72
C ARG A 124 21.96 6.95 -1.47
#